data_2ddddc9438d90b22a12ff94f184c7d85
#
_entry.id   2ddddc9438d90b22a12ff94f184c7d85
#
_cell.length_a   1.000
_cell.length_b   1.000
_cell.length_c   1.000
_cell.angle_alpha   90.00
_cell.angle_beta   90.00
_cell.angle_gamma   90.00
#
_symmetry.space_group_name_H-M   'P 1'
#
loop_
_entity.id
_entity.type
_entity.pdbx_description
1 polymer ?
#
loop_
_entity_poly.entity_id
_entity_poly.type
_entity_poly.pdbx_seq_one_letter_code
_entity_poly.pdbx_strand_id
1 'polypeptide(L)'
;NISMKDVVKEVLVYRDHQLTWLPVSECDFSYRHSIFQSNPHWLILGVRYGLTPKPQEEIEELMDSRRKRRVDSQPLNFPSCGSVFKNPEGHNAWQLIDGIGYRGKQIGGAMVSDKHCNFILNVHKATALEYLTLIEEIQREVKNKYDIDLKMEVEKFNWK
;
A
#
# COMPACT_ATOMS: atom_id res chain seq x y z
N ASN A 1 -7.92 12.31 7.93
CA ASN A 1 -7.02 11.78 6.88
C ASN A 1 -7.49 12.31 5.54
N ILE A 2 -6.55 12.81 4.72
CA ILE A 2 -6.82 13.25 3.34
C ILE A 2 -6.29 12.14 2.41
N SER A 3 -7.07 11.80 1.41
CA SER A 3 -6.73 10.83 0.35
C SER A 3 -6.77 11.50 -1.03
N MET A 4 -6.36 10.77 -2.06
CA MET A 4 -6.35 11.30 -3.43
C MET A 4 -7.73 11.75 -3.91
N LYS A 5 -8.81 11.03 -3.56
CA LYS A 5 -10.19 11.41 -3.92
C LYS A 5 -10.63 12.77 -3.39
N ASP A 6 -10.00 13.25 -2.30
CA ASP A 6 -10.36 14.51 -1.67
C ASP A 6 -9.73 15.73 -2.36
N VAL A 7 -8.65 15.51 -3.12
CA VAL A 7 -7.86 16.57 -3.75
C VAL A 7 -7.83 16.52 -5.27
N VAL A 8 -8.03 15.34 -5.89
CA VAL A 8 -8.12 15.20 -7.34
C VAL A 8 -9.42 15.84 -7.84
N LYS A 9 -9.32 16.60 -8.92
CA LYS A 9 -10.46 17.17 -9.65
C LYS A 9 -10.71 16.43 -10.95
N GLU A 10 -9.65 16.19 -11.71
CA GLU A 10 -9.70 15.53 -13.02
C GLU A 10 -8.40 14.77 -13.26
N VAL A 11 -8.49 13.72 -14.07
CA VAL A 11 -7.34 12.92 -14.53
C VAL A 11 -7.33 12.90 -16.06
N LEU A 12 -6.21 13.29 -16.67
CA LEU A 12 -6.01 13.16 -18.11
C LEU A 12 -5.60 11.73 -18.43
N VAL A 13 -6.41 11.07 -19.23
CA VAL A 13 -6.22 9.67 -19.61
C VAL A 13 -6.13 9.57 -21.13
N TYR A 14 -5.18 8.75 -21.61
CA TYR A 14 -5.20 8.23 -22.96
C TYR A 14 -5.88 6.87 -22.97
N ARG A 15 -7.02 6.80 -23.65
CA ARG A 15 -7.84 5.59 -23.83
C ARG A 15 -8.49 5.62 -25.20
N ASP A 16 -8.71 4.48 -25.81
CA ASP A 16 -9.41 4.34 -27.09
C ASP A 16 -8.89 5.29 -28.18
N HIS A 17 -7.56 5.48 -28.23
CA HIS A 17 -6.84 6.41 -29.13
C HIS A 17 -7.20 7.91 -28.93
N GLN A 18 -7.76 8.28 -27.78
CA GLN A 18 -8.17 9.64 -27.46
C GLN A 18 -7.64 10.10 -26.10
N LEU A 19 -7.41 11.40 -25.99
CA LEU A 19 -7.11 12.08 -24.74
C LEU A 19 -8.41 12.58 -24.12
N THR A 20 -8.68 12.18 -22.88
CA THR A 20 -9.90 12.56 -22.15
C THR A 20 -9.57 13.00 -20.74
N TRP A 21 -10.11 14.14 -20.31
CA TRP A 21 -10.14 14.50 -18.90
C TRP A 21 -11.32 13.83 -18.22
N LEU A 22 -11.06 12.91 -17.30
CA LEU A 22 -12.05 12.25 -16.47
C LEU A 22 -12.25 13.04 -15.18
N PRO A 23 -13.46 13.49 -14.87
CA PRO A 23 -13.76 14.10 -13.59
C PRO A 23 -13.61 13.07 -12.45
N VAL A 24 -13.35 13.55 -11.23
CA VAL A 24 -13.14 12.68 -10.05
C VAL A 24 -14.33 11.73 -9.82
N SER A 25 -15.56 12.12 -10.17
CA SER A 25 -16.75 11.29 -10.05
C SER A 25 -16.74 10.03 -10.92
N GLU A 26 -15.96 10.03 -12.01
CA GLU A 26 -15.78 8.88 -12.90
C GLU A 26 -14.53 8.05 -12.58
N CYS A 27 -13.71 8.49 -11.61
CA CYS A 27 -12.49 7.79 -11.23
C CYS A 27 -12.71 6.59 -10.30
N ASP A 28 -13.93 6.35 -9.81
CA ASP A 28 -14.33 5.25 -8.91
C ASP A 28 -13.36 5.05 -7.72
N PHE A 29 -13.00 6.15 -7.05
CA PHE A 29 -12.10 6.09 -5.91
C PHE A 29 -12.77 5.46 -4.68
N SER A 30 -12.22 4.35 -4.24
CA SER A 30 -12.56 3.71 -2.96
C SER A 30 -11.31 3.25 -2.21
N TYR A 31 -11.45 2.47 -1.13
CA TYR A 31 -10.29 2.01 -0.37
C TYR A 31 -9.36 1.13 -1.21
N ARG A 32 -8.17 1.64 -1.52
CA ARG A 32 -7.16 0.97 -2.36
C ARG A 32 -7.68 0.58 -3.74
N HIS A 33 -8.61 1.37 -4.29
CA HIS A 33 -9.18 1.14 -5.61
C HIS A 33 -9.43 2.44 -6.37
N SER A 34 -9.36 2.33 -7.69
CA SER A 34 -9.80 3.32 -8.67
C SER A 34 -10.13 2.61 -10.00
N ILE A 35 -10.84 3.28 -10.89
CA ILE A 35 -11.16 2.77 -12.23
C ILE A 35 -9.91 2.36 -13.04
N PHE A 36 -8.77 2.95 -12.76
CA PHE A 36 -7.52 2.68 -13.49
C PHE A 36 -6.98 1.26 -13.25
N GLN A 37 -7.24 0.67 -12.09
CA GLN A 37 -6.87 -0.73 -11.80
C GLN A 37 -7.72 -1.72 -12.60
N SER A 38 -8.96 -1.36 -12.90
CA SER A 38 -9.85 -2.15 -13.74
C SER A 38 -9.56 -1.97 -15.24
N ASN A 39 -8.79 -0.94 -15.62
CA ASN A 39 -8.46 -0.60 -16.99
C ASN A 39 -6.94 -0.44 -17.18
N PRO A 40 -6.15 -1.53 -17.07
CA PRO A 40 -4.68 -1.47 -17.06
C PRO A 40 -4.07 -1.01 -18.40
N HIS A 41 -4.86 -0.95 -19.46
CA HIS A 41 -4.45 -0.43 -20.79
C HIS A 41 -4.63 1.09 -20.92
N TRP A 42 -5.26 1.76 -19.96
CA TRP A 42 -5.33 3.22 -19.94
C TRP A 42 -4.03 3.81 -19.41
N LEU A 43 -3.59 4.91 -20.04
CA LEU A 43 -2.40 5.64 -19.59
C LEU A 43 -2.81 6.92 -18.89
N ILE A 44 -2.42 7.09 -17.63
CA ILE A 44 -2.59 8.35 -16.90
C ILE A 44 -1.46 9.28 -17.34
N LEU A 45 -1.79 10.43 -17.91
CA LEU A 45 -0.85 11.41 -18.44
C LEU A 45 -0.78 12.69 -17.61
N GLY A 46 -1.82 13.01 -16.83
CA GLY A 46 -1.85 14.20 -16.00
C GLY A 46 -2.94 14.15 -14.95
N VAL A 47 -2.79 14.96 -13.90
CA VAL A 47 -3.77 15.08 -12.82
C VAL A 47 -3.92 16.56 -12.45
N ARG A 48 -5.17 17.03 -12.32
CA ARG A 48 -5.48 18.34 -11.73
C ARG A 48 -5.89 18.18 -10.28
N TYR A 49 -5.25 18.94 -9.41
CA TYR A 49 -5.54 18.97 -7.99
C TYR A 49 -6.25 20.26 -7.59
N GLY A 50 -7.24 20.16 -6.71
CA GLY A 50 -7.83 21.29 -6.01
C GLY A 50 -7.19 21.36 -4.62
N LEU A 51 -6.27 22.29 -4.43
CA LEU A 51 -5.55 22.48 -3.18
C LEU A 51 -5.95 23.82 -2.55
N THR A 52 -5.95 23.86 -1.21
CA THR A 52 -6.16 25.10 -0.46
C THR A 52 -4.79 25.67 -0.07
N PRO A 53 -4.47 26.92 -0.45
CA PRO A 53 -3.25 27.57 -0.01
C PRO A 53 -3.17 27.65 1.51
N LYS A 54 -1.97 27.48 2.07
CA LYS A 54 -1.67 27.62 3.49
C LYS A 54 -0.35 28.36 3.68
N PRO A 55 -0.12 29.00 4.86
CA PRO A 55 1.19 29.52 5.21
C PRO A 55 2.26 28.44 5.12
N GLN A 56 3.44 28.79 4.65
CA GLN A 56 4.55 27.86 4.48
C GLN A 56 4.90 27.14 5.79
N GLU A 57 4.95 27.86 6.89
CA GLU A 57 5.26 27.33 8.23
C GLU A 57 4.30 26.21 8.64
N GLU A 58 2.98 26.39 8.43
CA GLU A 58 1.99 25.35 8.71
C GLU A 58 2.19 24.08 7.84
N ILE A 59 2.62 24.26 6.59
CA ILE A 59 2.89 23.14 5.68
C ILE A 59 4.11 22.37 6.16
N GLU A 60 5.20 23.07 6.52
CA GLU A 60 6.44 22.49 7.00
C GLU A 60 6.23 21.72 8.32
N GLU A 61 5.56 22.33 9.30
CA GLU A 61 5.20 21.67 10.56
C GLU A 61 4.40 20.38 10.33
N LEU A 62 3.38 20.43 9.43
CA LEU A 62 2.56 19.28 9.10
C LEU A 62 3.38 18.18 8.41
N MET A 63 4.27 18.53 7.50
CA MET A 63 5.17 17.60 6.82
C MET A 63 6.12 16.93 7.81
N ASP A 64 6.74 17.68 8.69
CA ASP A 64 7.67 17.17 9.69
C ASP A 64 6.98 16.24 10.70
N SER A 65 5.81 16.63 11.19
CA SER A 65 5.01 15.79 12.09
C SER A 65 4.64 14.46 11.45
N ARG A 66 4.24 14.47 10.17
CA ARG A 66 3.91 13.26 9.42
C ARG A 66 5.14 12.41 9.13
N ARG A 67 6.27 13.05 8.77
CA ARG A 67 7.55 12.37 8.58
C ARG A 67 7.99 11.68 9.85
N LYS A 68 7.98 12.39 10.98
CA LYS A 68 8.33 11.82 12.29
C LYS A 68 7.46 10.60 12.61
N ARG A 69 6.14 10.72 12.52
CA ARG A 69 5.22 9.61 12.76
C ARG A 69 5.52 8.40 11.85
N ARG A 70 5.87 8.64 10.59
CA ARG A 70 6.21 7.58 9.64
C ARG A 70 7.52 6.89 10.03
N VAL A 71 8.55 7.66 10.37
CA VAL A 71 9.83 7.12 10.86
C VAL A 71 9.62 6.32 12.14
N ASP A 72 8.78 6.79 13.06
CA ASP A 72 8.53 6.14 14.34
C ASP A 72 7.72 4.84 14.20
N SER A 73 6.83 4.73 13.21
CA SER A 73 5.90 3.60 13.05
C SER A 73 6.28 2.59 11.96
N GLN A 74 7.13 2.95 10.99
CA GLN A 74 7.48 2.09 9.87
C GLN A 74 8.96 1.68 9.88
N PRO A 75 9.29 0.47 9.41
CA PRO A 75 10.67 -0.03 9.36
C PRO A 75 11.37 0.50 8.10
N LEU A 76 11.96 1.70 8.18
CA LEU A 76 12.62 2.36 7.05
C LEU A 76 14.11 2.01 6.91
N ASN A 77 14.64 1.14 7.76
CA ASN A 77 16.05 0.75 7.81
C ASN A 77 16.43 -0.39 6.85
N PHE A 78 15.44 -1.07 6.27
CA PHE A 78 15.62 -2.12 5.27
C PHE A 78 14.73 -1.88 4.05
N PRO A 79 15.11 -2.34 2.85
CA PRO A 79 14.24 -2.33 1.68
C PRO A 79 12.96 -3.12 1.93
N SER A 80 11.81 -2.58 1.53
CA SER A 80 10.51 -3.24 1.60
C SER A 80 9.56 -2.67 0.53
N CYS A 81 8.49 -3.39 0.22
CA CYS A 81 7.44 -2.93 -0.69
C CYS A 81 6.33 -2.13 0.04
N GLY A 82 6.55 -1.73 1.31
CA GLY A 82 5.51 -1.10 2.15
C GLY A 82 4.60 -2.12 2.81
N SER A 83 3.35 -1.73 3.06
CA SER A 83 2.34 -2.65 3.60
C SER A 83 2.04 -3.78 2.62
N VAL A 84 2.12 -5.02 3.11
CA VAL A 84 1.95 -6.22 2.28
C VAL A 84 0.48 -6.53 2.02
N PHE A 85 -0.36 -6.35 3.03
CA PHE A 85 -1.78 -6.68 2.97
C PHE A 85 -2.67 -5.45 3.18
N LYS A 86 -3.81 -5.43 2.51
CA LYS A 86 -4.91 -4.51 2.80
C LYS A 86 -5.49 -4.83 4.17
N ASN A 87 -5.97 -3.81 4.89
CA ASN A 87 -6.70 -4.06 6.13
C ASN A 87 -8.06 -4.68 5.79
N PRO A 88 -8.40 -5.85 6.37
CA PRO A 88 -9.75 -6.40 6.26
C PRO A 88 -10.77 -5.51 6.97
N GLU A 89 -12.04 -5.65 6.62
CA GLU A 89 -13.10 -4.90 7.27
C GLU A 89 -13.11 -5.16 8.79
N GLY A 90 -13.12 -4.09 9.58
CA GLY A 90 -13.10 -4.15 11.03
C GLY A 90 -11.77 -4.59 11.67
N HIS A 91 -10.71 -4.87 10.88
CA HIS A 91 -9.44 -5.39 11.39
C HIS A 91 -8.24 -4.64 10.83
N ASN A 92 -7.13 -4.69 11.58
CA ASN A 92 -5.82 -4.25 11.11
C ASN A 92 -4.96 -5.46 10.75
N ALA A 93 -4.48 -5.55 9.52
CA ALA A 93 -3.67 -6.68 9.06
C ALA A 93 -2.44 -6.93 9.96
N TRP A 94 -1.76 -5.87 10.43
CA TRP A 94 -0.60 -6.00 11.30
C TRP A 94 -0.91 -6.71 12.63
N GLN A 95 -2.11 -6.50 13.21
CA GLN A 95 -2.53 -7.14 14.46
C GLN A 95 -2.80 -8.64 14.25
N LEU A 96 -3.40 -9.00 13.12
CA LEU A 96 -3.64 -10.40 12.76
C LEU A 96 -2.32 -11.16 12.58
N ILE A 97 -1.34 -10.53 11.90
CA ILE A 97 -0.01 -11.11 11.68
C ILE A 97 0.79 -11.22 12.98
N ASP A 98 0.73 -10.20 13.83
CA ASP A 98 1.34 -10.23 15.16
C ASP A 98 0.68 -11.32 16.02
N GLY A 99 -0.63 -11.41 15.97
CA GLY A 99 -1.41 -12.38 16.73
C GLY A 99 -1.16 -13.84 16.34
N ILE A 100 -0.69 -14.14 15.13
CA ILE A 100 -0.23 -15.50 14.76
C ILE A 100 1.25 -15.74 15.14
N GLY A 101 1.92 -14.77 15.79
CA GLY A 101 3.31 -14.91 16.26
C GLY A 101 4.36 -14.75 15.16
N TYR A 102 4.05 -14.04 14.06
CA TYR A 102 4.95 -13.92 12.90
C TYR A 102 5.88 -12.72 12.94
N ARG A 103 5.86 -11.92 14.01
CA ARG A 103 6.82 -10.83 14.24
C ARG A 103 8.25 -11.40 14.21
N GLY A 104 9.11 -10.86 13.36
CA GLY A 104 10.50 -11.32 13.18
C GLY A 104 10.64 -12.66 12.45
N LYS A 105 9.56 -13.32 12.03
CA LYS A 105 9.66 -14.57 11.27
C LYS A 105 10.36 -14.33 9.94
N GLN A 106 11.33 -15.19 9.62
CA GLN A 106 12.18 -15.08 8.45
C GLN A 106 12.14 -16.35 7.60
N ILE A 107 12.14 -16.16 6.27
CA ILE A 107 12.35 -17.19 5.25
C ILE A 107 13.44 -16.68 4.31
N GLY A 108 14.60 -17.35 4.28
CA GLY A 108 15.75 -16.87 3.52
C GLY A 108 16.11 -15.43 3.88
N GLY A 109 16.11 -14.54 2.88
CA GLY A 109 16.37 -13.12 3.07
C GLY A 109 15.15 -12.26 3.40
N ALA A 110 13.93 -12.82 3.40
CA ALA A 110 12.69 -12.10 3.68
C ALA A 110 12.28 -12.24 5.16
N MET A 111 11.99 -11.15 5.85
CA MET A 111 11.62 -11.14 7.27
C MET A 111 10.42 -10.24 7.56
N VAL A 112 9.46 -10.74 8.34
CA VAL A 112 8.39 -9.90 8.91
C VAL A 112 9.01 -8.92 9.89
N SER A 113 8.73 -7.63 9.71
CA SER A 113 9.32 -6.59 10.54
C SER A 113 8.91 -6.69 12.00
N ASP A 114 9.88 -6.56 12.91
CA ASP A 114 9.65 -6.45 14.35
C ASP A 114 8.92 -5.16 14.73
N LYS A 115 9.06 -4.11 13.90
CA LYS A 115 8.46 -2.81 14.15
C LYS A 115 7.01 -2.72 13.69
N HIS A 116 6.67 -3.35 12.56
CA HIS A 116 5.34 -3.33 11.98
C HIS A 116 5.07 -4.60 11.17
N CYS A 117 4.28 -5.51 11.72
CA CYS A 117 4.10 -6.86 11.16
C CYS A 117 3.48 -6.92 9.76
N ASN A 118 2.84 -5.85 9.27
CA ASN A 118 2.36 -5.78 7.88
C ASN A 118 3.45 -5.33 6.89
N PHE A 119 4.74 -5.39 7.28
CA PHE A 119 5.90 -5.14 6.43
C PHE A 119 6.79 -6.37 6.38
N ILE A 120 7.15 -6.79 5.18
CA ILE A 120 8.19 -7.80 4.96
C ILE A 120 9.43 -7.08 4.43
N LEU A 121 10.54 -7.29 5.11
CA LEU A 121 11.83 -6.64 4.85
C LEU A 121 12.74 -7.55 4.05
N ASN A 122 13.52 -6.97 3.15
CA ASN A 122 14.67 -7.66 2.55
C ASN A 122 15.90 -7.43 3.43
N VAL A 123 16.19 -8.38 4.32
CA VAL A 123 17.31 -8.27 5.26
C VAL A 123 18.60 -8.91 4.73
N HIS A 124 18.50 -9.87 3.81
CA HIS A 124 19.64 -10.59 3.22
C HIS A 124 19.38 -11.03 1.78
N LYS A 125 19.30 -10.08 0.83
CA LYS A 125 19.12 -10.39 -0.61
C LYS A 125 17.97 -11.36 -0.87
N ALA A 126 16.83 -11.12 -0.27
CA ALA A 126 15.63 -11.94 -0.42
C ALA A 126 15.28 -12.14 -1.89
N THR A 127 14.96 -13.36 -2.26
CA THR A 127 14.36 -13.67 -3.55
C THR A 127 12.87 -13.37 -3.54
N ALA A 128 12.29 -13.15 -4.72
CA ALA A 128 10.85 -12.96 -4.85
C ALA A 128 10.05 -14.19 -4.38
N LEU A 129 10.63 -15.41 -4.55
CA LEU A 129 10.01 -16.64 -4.07
C LEU A 129 9.97 -16.71 -2.53
N GLU A 130 11.06 -16.37 -1.84
CA GLU A 130 11.08 -16.31 -0.37
C GLU A 130 10.06 -15.31 0.18
N TYR A 131 9.97 -14.14 -0.47
CA TYR A 131 8.99 -13.12 -0.12
C TYR A 131 7.56 -13.63 -0.30
N LEU A 132 7.24 -14.28 -1.43
CA LEU A 132 5.92 -14.83 -1.71
C LEU A 132 5.57 -15.99 -0.77
N THR A 133 6.52 -16.90 -0.49
CA THR A 133 6.33 -18.01 0.45
C THR A 133 5.92 -17.49 1.82
N LEU A 134 6.58 -16.42 2.31
CA LEU A 134 6.23 -15.80 3.58
C LEU A 134 4.82 -15.17 3.56
N ILE A 135 4.42 -14.55 2.45
CA ILE A 135 3.05 -14.04 2.24
C ILE A 135 2.02 -15.16 2.33
N GLU A 136 2.25 -16.27 1.59
CA GLU A 136 1.32 -17.40 1.53
C GLU A 136 1.18 -18.11 2.88
N GLU A 137 2.29 -18.25 3.63
CA GLU A 137 2.25 -18.74 5.01
C GLU A 137 1.40 -17.84 5.91
N ILE A 138 1.62 -16.51 5.87
CA ILE A 138 0.84 -15.55 6.66
C ILE A 138 -0.64 -15.65 6.33
N GLN A 139 -1.00 -15.70 5.03
CA GLN A 139 -2.39 -15.83 4.61
C GLN A 139 -3.04 -17.10 5.16
N ARG A 140 -2.35 -18.23 5.05
CA ARG A 140 -2.82 -19.53 5.56
C ARG A 140 -3.02 -19.52 7.07
N GLU A 141 -2.04 -19.04 7.83
CA GLU A 141 -2.09 -19.03 9.29
C GLU A 141 -3.12 -18.03 9.85
N VAL A 142 -3.28 -16.87 9.21
CA VAL A 142 -4.34 -15.91 9.58
C VAL A 142 -5.72 -16.51 9.26
N LYS A 143 -5.88 -17.18 8.10
CA LYS A 143 -7.11 -17.87 7.75
C LYS A 143 -7.44 -18.97 8.75
N ASN A 144 -6.46 -19.79 9.12
CA ASN A 144 -6.63 -20.89 10.08
C ASN A 144 -7.05 -20.39 11.48
N LYS A 145 -6.46 -19.27 11.93
CA LYS A 145 -6.70 -18.79 13.29
C LYS A 145 -7.93 -17.90 13.44
N TYR A 146 -8.20 -17.07 12.44
CA TYR A 146 -9.22 -16.02 12.52
C TYR A 146 -10.36 -16.16 11.52
N ASP A 147 -10.27 -17.11 10.59
CA ASP A 147 -11.16 -17.27 9.43
C ASP A 147 -11.24 -16.01 8.53
N ILE A 148 -10.14 -15.24 8.47
CA ILE A 148 -10.02 -14.00 7.68
C ILE A 148 -9.11 -14.23 6.50
N ASP A 149 -9.55 -13.83 5.29
CA ASP A 149 -8.76 -13.86 4.06
C ASP A 149 -8.00 -12.54 3.89
N LEU A 150 -6.68 -12.56 4.10
CA LEU A 150 -5.82 -11.40 3.83
C LEU A 150 -5.61 -11.20 2.32
N LYS A 151 -5.95 -10.01 1.84
CA LYS A 151 -5.73 -9.62 0.44
C LYS A 151 -4.42 -8.85 0.30
N MET A 152 -3.55 -9.26 -0.63
CA MET A 152 -2.32 -8.52 -0.92
C MET A 152 -2.62 -7.10 -1.40
N GLU A 153 -1.82 -6.13 -0.93
CA GLU A 153 -1.71 -4.78 -1.48
C GLU A 153 -0.53 -4.69 -2.45
N VAL A 154 0.50 -5.52 -2.26
CA VAL A 154 1.63 -5.65 -3.18
C VAL A 154 1.20 -6.37 -4.46
N GLU A 155 1.75 -5.93 -5.59
CA GLU A 155 1.43 -6.48 -6.91
C GLU A 155 2.60 -7.33 -7.45
N LYS A 156 2.25 -8.40 -8.17
CA LYS A 156 3.24 -9.24 -8.86
C LYS A 156 3.47 -8.67 -10.27
N PHE A 157 4.61 -8.03 -10.49
CA PHE A 157 4.96 -7.50 -11.80
C PHE A 157 5.91 -8.46 -12.54
N ASN A 158 5.60 -8.77 -13.81
CA ASN A 158 6.37 -9.72 -14.64
C ASN A 158 6.62 -11.09 -13.97
N TRP A 159 5.70 -11.53 -13.14
CA TRP A 159 5.77 -12.84 -12.53
C TRP A 159 5.34 -13.92 -13.54
N LYS A 160 6.27 -14.79 -13.91
CA LYS A 160 6.02 -15.96 -14.77
C LYS A 160 5.89 -17.21 -13.94
#